data_d3b9ef0db7eeaea7349cd97e893e6a8f
#
_entry.id   d3b9ef0db7eeaea7349cd97e893e6a8f
#
_cell.length_a   1.000
_cell.length_b   1.000
_cell.length_c   1.000
_cell.angle_alpha   90.00
_cell.angle_beta   90.00
_cell.angle_gamma   90.00
#
_symmetry.space_group_name_H-M   'P 1'
#
loop_
_entity.id
_entity.type
_entity.pdbx_description
1 polymer ?
#
loop_
_entity_poly.entity_id
_entity_poly.type
_entity_poly.pdbx_seq_one_letter_code
_entity_poly.pdbx_strand_id
1 'polypeptide(L)'
;MDDYSDPYYLPYSVVGNNFEIYYIPKAIDDYIELSQQICSEKKFNKKLFYCYQQLKLLPFWIKDELSIGDFIPPVVPCRDWGPKLHMYKGEWDKARDFILQCDKANAYYPNHGENELKELADFQYVAEIALSYISMHPGVLQKDIYTILNNQIPDINILKRFTRWSTQIRKEPYKRTNKLFVSN
;
A
#
# COMPACT_ATOMS: atom_id res chain seq x y z
N MET A 1 19.03 25.74 -5.57
CA MET A 1 18.10 26.33 -6.56
C MET A 1 16.75 25.72 -6.25
N ASP A 2 15.89 26.51 -5.61
CA ASP A 2 14.59 26.02 -5.17
C ASP A 2 13.72 25.76 -6.40
N ASP A 3 13.15 24.55 -6.48
CA ASP A 3 12.31 24.18 -7.61
C ASP A 3 10.91 24.77 -7.42
N TYR A 4 10.71 25.97 -7.96
CA TYR A 4 9.40 26.65 -7.98
C TYR A 4 8.39 25.99 -8.94
N SER A 5 8.73 24.88 -9.59
CA SER A 5 7.82 24.15 -10.49
C SER A 5 6.85 23.26 -9.73
N ASP A 6 7.16 22.89 -8.49
CA ASP A 6 6.25 22.09 -7.64
C ASP A 6 5.26 23.03 -6.93
N PRO A 7 3.96 22.96 -7.22
CA PRO A 7 2.95 23.81 -6.60
C PRO A 7 2.80 23.63 -5.08
N TYR A 8 3.39 22.57 -4.52
CA TYR A 8 3.36 22.26 -3.09
C TYR A 8 4.69 22.60 -2.39
N TYR A 9 5.68 23.08 -3.14
CA TYR A 9 6.94 23.52 -2.55
C TYR A 9 6.76 24.88 -1.88
N LEU A 10 7.09 24.94 -0.60
CA LEU A 10 7.02 26.17 0.20
C LEU A 10 8.43 26.60 0.61
N PRO A 11 9.06 27.55 -0.10
CA PRO A 11 10.34 28.08 0.31
C PRO A 11 10.14 28.98 1.54
N TYR A 12 10.31 28.44 2.73
CA TYR A 12 10.15 29.14 4.02
C TYR A 12 10.93 30.45 4.09
N SER A 13 12.09 30.49 3.44
CA SER A 13 13.00 31.66 3.45
C SER A 13 12.57 32.80 2.54
N VAL A 14 11.65 32.54 1.58
CA VAL A 14 11.36 33.49 0.49
C VAL A 14 9.94 34.04 0.54
N VAL A 15 8.98 33.28 1.01
CA VAL A 15 7.55 33.61 0.78
C VAL A 15 6.82 34.05 2.04
N GLY A 16 7.32 33.68 3.22
CA GLY A 16 6.72 34.09 4.49
C GLY A 16 5.30 33.54 4.71
N ASN A 17 4.65 34.01 5.76
CA ASN A 17 3.40 33.47 6.27
C ASN A 17 2.22 33.50 5.28
N ASN A 18 2.20 34.44 4.33
CA ASN A 18 1.09 34.55 3.37
C ASN A 18 1.09 33.39 2.35
N PHE A 19 2.24 32.87 2.01
CA PHE A 19 2.35 31.78 1.06
C PHE A 19 1.89 30.46 1.69
N GLU A 20 2.25 30.22 2.94
CA GLU A 20 1.79 29.05 3.69
C GLU A 20 0.26 28.99 3.78
N ILE A 21 -0.41 30.13 3.99
CA ILE A 21 -1.87 30.21 4.07
C ILE A 21 -2.55 29.76 2.78
N TYR A 22 -1.92 29.95 1.61
CA TYR A 22 -2.53 29.60 0.33
C TYR A 22 -2.18 28.20 -0.16
N TYR A 23 -0.97 27.71 0.10
CA TYR A 23 -0.47 26.46 -0.46
C TYR A 23 -0.76 25.24 0.40
N ILE A 24 -0.66 25.33 1.70
CA ILE A 24 -1.01 24.20 2.60
C ILE A 24 -2.48 23.82 2.45
N PRO A 25 -3.46 24.75 2.51
CA PRO A 25 -4.86 24.41 2.27
C PRO A 25 -5.10 23.71 0.93
N LYS A 26 -4.45 24.16 -0.15
CA LYS A 26 -4.58 23.50 -1.46
C LYS A 26 -4.04 22.06 -1.41
N ALA A 27 -2.91 21.82 -0.78
CA ALA A 27 -2.36 20.48 -0.63
C ALA A 27 -3.30 19.56 0.18
N ILE A 28 -3.97 20.10 1.19
CA ILE A 28 -4.96 19.37 1.99
C ILE A 28 -6.18 19.01 1.14
N ASP A 29 -6.74 19.95 0.39
CA ASP A 29 -7.89 19.71 -0.49
C ASP A 29 -7.55 18.61 -1.54
N ASP A 30 -6.40 18.74 -2.20
CA ASP A 30 -5.92 17.75 -3.18
C ASP A 30 -5.69 16.37 -2.53
N TYR A 31 -5.18 16.33 -1.28
CA TYR A 31 -5.03 15.10 -0.51
C TYR A 31 -6.38 14.43 -0.23
N ILE A 32 -7.40 15.20 0.17
CA ILE A 32 -8.74 14.70 0.45
C ILE A 32 -9.38 14.13 -0.83
N GLU A 33 -9.27 14.84 -1.95
CA GLU A 33 -9.78 14.35 -3.24
C GLU A 33 -9.12 13.03 -3.65
N LEU A 34 -7.78 12.94 -3.55
CA LEU A 34 -7.04 11.69 -3.81
C LEU A 34 -7.46 10.56 -2.87
N SER A 35 -7.77 10.86 -1.60
CA SER A 35 -8.29 9.87 -0.65
C SER A 35 -9.57 9.23 -1.15
N GLN A 36 -10.51 10.02 -1.66
CA GLN A 36 -11.77 9.54 -2.24
C GLN A 36 -11.52 8.69 -3.50
N GLN A 37 -10.60 9.14 -4.35
CA GLN A 37 -10.20 8.42 -5.56
C GLN A 37 -9.55 7.07 -5.22
N ILE A 38 -8.66 7.00 -4.24
CA ILE A 38 -8.04 5.74 -3.80
C ILE A 38 -9.10 4.79 -3.26
N CYS A 39 -10.02 5.26 -2.42
CA CYS A 39 -11.04 4.41 -1.82
C CYS A 39 -12.02 3.85 -2.86
N SER A 40 -12.42 4.64 -3.85
CA SER A 40 -13.40 4.25 -4.87
C SER A 40 -12.83 3.46 -6.04
N GLU A 41 -11.55 3.62 -6.39
CA GLU A 41 -10.93 2.99 -7.56
C GLU A 41 -10.75 1.48 -7.38
N LYS A 42 -11.16 0.69 -8.39
CA LYS A 42 -11.07 -0.78 -8.38
C LYS A 42 -9.87 -1.31 -9.16
N LYS A 43 -9.34 -0.54 -10.11
CA LYS A 43 -8.21 -0.96 -10.95
C LYS A 43 -6.91 -0.72 -10.21
N PHE A 44 -6.13 -1.77 -9.96
CA PHE A 44 -4.89 -1.73 -9.17
C PHE A 44 -3.90 -0.67 -9.63
N ASN A 45 -3.58 -0.63 -10.93
CA ASN A 45 -2.59 0.33 -11.43
C ASN A 45 -3.05 1.78 -11.27
N LYS A 46 -4.35 2.06 -11.46
CA LYS A 46 -4.89 3.41 -11.29
C LYS A 46 -4.96 3.80 -9.82
N LYS A 47 -5.39 2.86 -8.94
CA LYS A 47 -5.34 3.07 -7.48
C LYS A 47 -3.91 3.35 -7.01
N LEU A 48 -2.93 2.58 -7.49
CA LEU A 48 -1.53 2.78 -7.15
C LEU A 48 -0.99 4.13 -7.63
N PHE A 49 -1.38 4.58 -8.83
CA PHE A 49 -1.06 5.92 -9.32
C PHE A 49 -1.56 6.99 -8.34
N TYR A 50 -2.81 6.91 -7.89
CA TYR A 50 -3.34 7.85 -6.89
C TYR A 50 -2.61 7.76 -5.55
N CYS A 51 -2.23 6.55 -5.11
CA CYS A 51 -1.42 6.40 -3.89
C CYS A 51 -0.09 7.16 -4.00
N TYR A 52 0.60 7.10 -5.14
CA TYR A 52 1.83 7.85 -5.35
C TYR A 52 1.62 9.37 -5.41
N GLN A 53 0.51 9.84 -5.99
CA GLN A 53 0.20 11.27 -5.96
C GLN A 53 -0.08 11.73 -4.52
N GLN A 54 -0.87 10.97 -3.76
CA GLN A 54 -1.18 11.30 -2.38
C GLN A 54 0.06 11.22 -1.47
N LEU A 55 0.98 10.28 -1.72
CA LEU A 55 2.23 10.15 -0.96
C LEU A 55 3.08 11.43 -1.00
N LYS A 56 3.06 12.17 -2.10
CA LYS A 56 3.76 13.45 -2.22
C LYS A 56 3.16 14.53 -1.33
N LEU A 57 1.85 14.47 -1.08
CA LEU A 57 1.12 15.42 -0.26
C LEU A 57 1.08 15.03 1.22
N LEU A 58 1.46 13.79 1.52
CA LEU A 58 1.38 13.21 2.86
C LEU A 58 2.12 14.04 3.93
N PRO A 59 3.33 14.57 3.70
CA PRO A 59 4.01 15.39 4.71
C PRO A 59 3.24 16.65 5.10
N PHE A 60 2.57 17.29 4.14
CA PHE A 60 1.77 18.50 4.38
C PHE A 60 0.53 18.14 5.21
N TRP A 61 -0.15 17.08 4.84
CA TRP A 61 -1.35 16.63 5.52
C TRP A 61 -1.07 16.14 6.95
N ILE A 62 -0.01 15.35 7.17
CA ILE A 62 0.39 14.92 8.53
C ILE A 62 0.77 16.13 9.40
N LYS A 63 1.48 17.12 8.83
CA LYS A 63 1.83 18.35 9.55
C LYS A 63 0.57 19.12 9.97
N ASP A 64 -0.43 19.21 9.11
CA ASP A 64 -1.71 19.87 9.39
C ASP A 64 -2.48 19.16 10.50
N GLU A 65 -2.67 17.85 10.39
CA GLU A 65 -3.34 17.01 11.39
C GLU A 65 -2.68 17.09 12.77
N LEU A 66 -1.35 17.02 12.82
CA LEU A 66 -0.59 17.15 14.07
C LEU A 66 -0.62 18.58 14.65
N SER A 67 -0.99 19.60 13.86
CA SER A 67 -1.20 20.96 14.37
C SER A 67 -2.56 21.13 15.05
N ILE A 68 -3.53 20.31 14.71
CA ILE A 68 -4.91 20.34 15.24
C ILE A 68 -5.08 19.37 16.40
N GLY A 69 -4.40 18.22 16.33
CA GLY A 69 -4.46 17.16 17.33
C GLY A 69 -3.15 16.41 17.46
N ASP A 70 -2.92 15.79 18.62
CA ASP A 70 -1.66 15.07 18.93
C ASP A 70 -1.65 13.62 18.42
N PHE A 71 -2.38 13.31 17.35
CA PHE A 71 -2.45 11.94 16.86
C PHE A 71 -2.41 11.86 15.32
N ILE A 72 -1.81 10.77 14.85
CA ILE A 72 -1.80 10.42 13.44
C ILE A 72 -3.17 9.82 13.08
N PRO A 73 -3.81 10.26 11.99
CA PRO A 73 -5.10 9.72 11.58
C PRO A 73 -5.07 8.20 11.42
N PRO A 74 -6.10 7.49 11.89
CA PRO A 74 -6.15 6.04 11.83
C PRO A 74 -6.20 5.52 10.39
N VAL A 75 -6.76 6.31 9.47
CA VAL A 75 -6.89 5.96 8.04
C VAL A 75 -6.07 6.94 7.20
N VAL A 76 -5.05 6.43 6.54
CA VAL A 76 -4.20 7.14 5.58
C VAL A 76 -4.20 6.33 4.28
N PRO A 77 -5.07 6.66 3.29
CA PRO A 77 -5.34 5.77 2.17
C PRO A 77 -4.11 5.32 1.38
N CYS A 78 -3.16 6.20 1.09
CA CYS A 78 -1.94 5.79 0.38
C CYS A 78 -1.07 4.84 1.23
N ARG A 79 -0.94 5.08 2.54
CA ARG A 79 -0.24 4.20 3.48
C ARG A 79 -0.90 2.82 3.55
N ASP A 80 -2.23 2.80 3.62
CA ASP A 80 -2.98 1.57 3.84
C ASP A 80 -3.09 0.71 2.56
N TRP A 81 -3.02 1.31 1.37
CA TRP A 81 -3.16 0.63 0.08
C TRP A 81 -1.86 0.50 -0.72
N GLY A 82 -0.99 1.51 -0.72
CA GLY A 82 0.20 1.54 -1.57
C GLY A 82 1.10 0.30 -1.41
N PRO A 83 1.57 -0.02 -0.21
CA PRO A 83 2.37 -1.22 0.02
C PRO A 83 1.65 -2.50 -0.39
N LYS A 84 0.37 -2.66 -0.02
CA LYS A 84 -0.41 -3.86 -0.32
C LYS A 84 -0.59 -4.10 -1.81
N LEU A 85 -0.77 -3.03 -2.61
CA LEU A 85 -0.89 -3.16 -4.06
C LEU A 85 0.42 -3.65 -4.69
N HIS A 86 1.57 -3.21 -4.20
CA HIS A 86 2.87 -3.74 -4.60
C HIS A 86 3.07 -5.20 -4.17
N MET A 87 2.70 -5.54 -2.92
CA MET A 87 2.75 -6.92 -2.42
C MET A 87 1.91 -7.87 -3.29
N TYR A 88 0.71 -7.46 -3.71
CA TYR A 88 -0.14 -8.27 -4.60
C TYR A 88 0.42 -8.45 -6.01
N LYS A 89 1.34 -7.57 -6.43
CA LYS A 89 2.07 -7.67 -7.70
C LYS A 89 3.40 -8.41 -7.58
N GLY A 90 3.86 -8.74 -6.37
CA GLY A 90 5.18 -9.31 -6.11
C GLY A 90 6.32 -8.29 -6.23
N GLU A 91 6.02 -7.02 -6.14
CA GLU A 91 6.98 -5.91 -6.24
C GLU A 91 7.49 -5.55 -4.82
N TRP A 92 8.24 -6.47 -4.19
CA TRP A 92 8.62 -6.42 -2.76
C TRP A 92 9.45 -5.19 -2.39
N ASP A 93 10.44 -4.83 -3.22
CA ASP A 93 11.28 -3.65 -2.98
C ASP A 93 10.46 -2.36 -3.04
N LYS A 94 9.52 -2.24 -4.00
CA LYS A 94 8.63 -1.09 -4.10
C LYS A 94 7.67 -1.00 -2.92
N ALA A 95 7.18 -2.15 -2.42
CA ALA A 95 6.36 -2.18 -1.21
C ALA A 95 7.16 -1.66 0.00
N ARG A 96 8.40 -2.11 0.16
CA ARG A 96 9.32 -1.66 1.21
C ARG A 96 9.59 -0.17 1.11
N ASP A 97 9.95 0.31 -0.07
CA ASP A 97 10.23 1.74 -0.31
C ASP A 97 9.02 2.61 0.01
N PHE A 98 7.82 2.14 -0.32
CA PHE A 98 6.59 2.86 -0.02
C PHE A 98 6.35 2.97 1.49
N ILE A 99 6.55 1.88 2.24
CA ILE A 99 6.47 1.87 3.72
C ILE A 99 7.45 2.88 4.31
N LEU A 100 8.72 2.85 3.86
CA LEU A 100 9.77 3.75 4.35
C LEU A 100 9.46 5.23 4.04
N GLN A 101 8.86 5.54 2.89
CA GLN A 101 8.43 6.90 2.57
C GLN A 101 7.27 7.36 3.47
N CYS A 102 6.31 6.49 3.78
CA CYS A 102 5.25 6.80 4.74
C CYS A 102 5.81 7.01 6.15
N ASP A 103 6.79 6.21 6.57
CA ASP A 103 7.46 6.33 7.86
C ASP A 103 8.24 7.65 7.97
N LYS A 104 8.98 8.00 6.92
CA LYS A 104 9.68 9.30 6.82
C LYS A 104 8.74 10.50 6.88
N ALA A 105 7.51 10.34 6.40
CA ALA A 105 6.46 11.36 6.49
C ALA A 105 5.76 11.38 7.86
N ASN A 106 6.19 10.58 8.84
CA ASN A 106 5.57 10.39 10.15
C ASN A 106 4.11 9.91 10.06
N ALA A 107 3.77 9.12 9.05
CA ALA A 107 2.41 8.60 8.86
C ALA A 107 2.12 7.34 9.68
N TYR A 108 3.05 6.86 10.47
CA TYR A 108 2.90 5.73 11.38
C TYR A 108 3.03 6.17 12.85
N TYR A 109 2.31 5.50 13.74
CA TYR A 109 2.59 5.57 15.17
C TYR A 109 3.97 4.95 15.46
N PRO A 110 4.62 5.30 16.58
CA PRO A 110 5.90 4.70 16.97
C PRO A 110 5.88 3.17 16.86
N ASN A 111 6.91 2.60 16.22
CA ASN A 111 7.10 1.18 15.93
C ASN A 111 6.12 0.53 14.93
N HIS A 112 5.12 1.26 14.41
CA HIS A 112 4.20 0.68 13.42
C HIS A 112 4.86 0.50 12.04
N GLY A 113 5.80 1.36 11.64
CA GLY A 113 6.58 1.17 10.42
C GLY A 113 7.36 -0.16 10.42
N GLU A 114 7.95 -0.54 11.57
CA GLU A 114 8.64 -1.82 11.74
C GLU A 114 7.66 -3.01 11.63
N ASN A 115 6.45 -2.88 12.16
CA ASN A 115 5.42 -3.90 12.06
C ASN A 115 4.96 -4.11 10.61
N GLU A 116 4.83 -3.02 9.82
CA GLU A 116 4.51 -3.10 8.39
C GLU A 116 5.63 -3.79 7.59
N LEU A 117 6.90 -3.51 7.92
CA LEU A 117 8.03 -4.21 7.30
C LEU A 117 8.06 -5.71 7.64
N LYS A 118 7.68 -6.06 8.87
CA LYS A 118 7.51 -7.46 9.28
C LYS A 118 6.34 -8.11 8.53
N GLU A 119 5.19 -7.44 8.43
CA GLU A 119 4.05 -7.95 7.65
C GLU A 119 4.43 -8.17 6.19
N LEU A 120 5.22 -7.27 5.59
CA LEU A 120 5.75 -7.43 4.24
C LEU A 120 6.61 -8.70 4.11
N ALA A 121 7.53 -8.94 5.05
CA ALA A 121 8.39 -10.13 5.05
C ALA A 121 7.56 -11.43 5.20
N ASP A 122 6.60 -11.46 6.11
CA ASP A 122 5.70 -12.60 6.28
C ASP A 122 4.86 -12.85 5.01
N PHE A 123 4.38 -11.79 4.38
CA PHE A 123 3.60 -11.89 3.15
C PHE A 123 4.45 -12.40 1.98
N GLN A 124 5.68 -11.93 1.82
CA GLN A 124 6.61 -12.40 0.80
C GLN A 124 6.90 -13.89 1.00
N TYR A 125 7.22 -14.31 2.21
CA TYR A 125 7.47 -15.71 2.55
C TYR A 125 6.29 -16.63 2.18
N VAL A 126 5.07 -16.23 2.57
CA VAL A 126 3.85 -16.99 2.24
C VAL A 126 3.61 -17.03 0.73
N ALA A 127 3.85 -15.92 0.03
CA ALA A 127 3.69 -15.83 -1.42
C ALA A 127 4.66 -16.80 -2.16
N GLU A 128 5.92 -16.85 -1.74
CA GLU A 128 6.96 -17.72 -2.32
C GLU A 128 6.59 -19.21 -2.14
N ILE A 129 6.16 -19.60 -0.94
CA ILE A 129 5.70 -20.98 -0.68
C ILE A 129 4.47 -21.32 -1.55
N ALA A 130 3.48 -20.41 -1.59
CA ALA A 130 2.27 -20.63 -2.36
C ALA A 130 2.54 -20.74 -3.86
N LEU A 131 3.35 -19.85 -4.42
CA LEU A 131 3.72 -19.87 -5.85
C LEU A 131 4.50 -21.12 -6.20
N SER A 132 5.45 -21.53 -5.36
CA SER A 132 6.20 -22.78 -5.54
C SER A 132 5.26 -23.98 -5.56
N TYR A 133 4.34 -24.06 -4.60
CA TYR A 133 3.37 -25.16 -4.55
C TYR A 133 2.44 -25.18 -5.77
N ILE A 134 1.87 -24.02 -6.16
CA ILE A 134 0.98 -23.91 -7.33
C ILE A 134 1.73 -24.26 -8.63
N SER A 135 3.01 -23.88 -8.75
CA SER A 135 3.84 -24.21 -9.90
C SER A 135 4.07 -25.70 -10.06
N MET A 136 4.27 -26.41 -8.95
CA MET A 136 4.42 -27.88 -8.94
C MET A 136 3.07 -28.61 -9.12
N HIS A 137 1.94 -27.98 -8.78
CA HIS A 137 0.60 -28.56 -8.82
C HIS A 137 -0.38 -27.63 -9.57
N PRO A 138 -0.17 -27.40 -10.89
CA PRO A 138 -1.03 -26.48 -11.64
C PRO A 138 -2.47 -26.97 -11.65
N GLY A 139 -3.39 -26.05 -11.35
CA GLY A 139 -4.82 -26.37 -11.22
C GLY A 139 -5.22 -26.87 -9.83
N VAL A 140 -4.36 -26.77 -8.83
CA VAL A 140 -4.73 -27.05 -7.43
C VAL A 140 -5.94 -26.20 -7.02
N LEU A 141 -6.85 -26.78 -6.24
CA LEU A 141 -8.02 -26.05 -5.79
C LEU A 141 -7.66 -25.07 -4.66
N GLN A 142 -8.17 -23.86 -4.77
CA GLN A 142 -7.92 -22.81 -3.79
C GLN A 142 -8.26 -23.22 -2.35
N LYS A 143 -9.31 -24.00 -2.14
CA LYS A 143 -9.66 -24.54 -0.81
C LYS A 143 -8.65 -25.55 -0.30
N ASP A 144 -8.07 -26.36 -1.19
CA ASP A 144 -7.17 -27.46 -0.80
C ASP A 144 -5.79 -26.90 -0.42
N ILE A 145 -5.29 -25.85 -1.10
CA ILE A 145 -4.03 -25.22 -0.75
C ILE A 145 -4.06 -24.62 0.66
N TYR A 146 -5.22 -24.15 1.14
CA TYR A 146 -5.36 -23.65 2.52
C TYR A 146 -5.15 -24.77 3.54
N THR A 147 -5.67 -25.96 3.29
CA THR A 147 -5.48 -27.11 4.17
C THR A 147 -4.03 -27.61 4.14
N ILE A 148 -3.44 -27.67 2.94
CA ILE A 148 -2.11 -28.24 2.73
C ILE A 148 -1.03 -27.35 3.34
N LEU A 149 -1.12 -26.04 3.16
CA LEU A 149 -0.08 -25.10 3.61
C LEU A 149 -0.30 -24.55 5.03
N ASN A 150 -1.43 -24.83 5.68
CA ASN A 150 -1.78 -24.26 6.99
C ASN A 150 -0.68 -24.42 8.05
N ASN A 151 -0.01 -25.57 8.07
CA ASN A 151 1.06 -25.85 9.06
C ASN A 151 2.47 -25.45 8.58
N GLN A 152 2.60 -24.88 7.39
CA GLN A 152 3.88 -24.51 6.76
C GLN A 152 4.10 -23.00 6.72
N ILE A 153 3.08 -22.22 7.09
CA ILE A 153 3.07 -20.76 7.00
C ILE A 153 2.67 -20.15 8.34
N PRO A 154 3.14 -18.92 8.66
CA PRO A 154 2.88 -18.28 9.95
C PRO A 154 1.41 -17.90 10.14
N ASP A 155 0.70 -17.48 9.09
CA ASP A 155 -0.70 -17.06 9.14
C ASP A 155 -1.45 -17.42 7.86
N ILE A 156 -2.49 -18.25 8.01
CA ILE A 156 -3.38 -18.66 6.93
C ILE A 156 -4.15 -17.46 6.30
N ASN A 157 -4.36 -16.38 7.04
CA ASN A 157 -5.05 -15.22 6.50
C ASN A 157 -4.19 -14.47 5.47
N ILE A 158 -2.87 -14.51 5.61
CA ILE A 158 -1.93 -14.01 4.59
C ILE A 158 -2.13 -14.80 3.29
N LEU A 159 -2.14 -16.13 3.36
CA LEU A 159 -2.37 -16.98 2.18
C LEU A 159 -3.74 -16.72 1.53
N LYS A 160 -4.79 -16.52 2.33
CA LYS A 160 -6.13 -16.18 1.81
C LYS A 160 -6.12 -14.82 1.11
N ARG A 161 -5.45 -13.80 1.69
CA ARG A 161 -5.28 -12.49 1.05
C ARG A 161 -4.47 -12.60 -0.25
N PHE A 162 -3.34 -13.29 -0.21
CA PHE A 162 -2.49 -13.52 -1.37
C PHE A 162 -3.25 -14.19 -2.50
N THR A 163 -3.87 -15.35 -2.26
CA THR A 163 -4.62 -16.08 -3.29
C THR A 163 -5.83 -15.30 -3.79
N ARG A 164 -6.40 -14.39 -2.98
CA ARG A 164 -7.54 -13.55 -3.38
C ARG A 164 -7.13 -12.41 -4.28
N TRP A 165 -6.04 -11.72 -3.99
CA TRP A 165 -5.72 -10.43 -4.58
C TRP A 165 -4.48 -10.43 -5.49
N SER A 166 -3.61 -11.43 -5.38
CA SER A 166 -2.37 -11.46 -6.18
C SER A 166 -2.66 -11.53 -7.68
N THR A 167 -1.91 -10.72 -8.43
CA THR A 167 -1.86 -10.76 -9.89
C THR A 167 -0.91 -11.83 -10.42
N GLN A 168 -0.10 -12.42 -9.55
CA GLN A 168 0.82 -13.52 -9.85
C GLN A 168 0.11 -14.87 -9.99
N ILE A 169 -1.19 -14.92 -9.65
CA ILE A 169 -2.01 -16.12 -9.73
C ILE A 169 -3.17 -15.90 -10.70
N ARG A 170 -3.23 -16.74 -11.72
CA ARG A 170 -4.39 -16.88 -12.59
C ARG A 170 -5.38 -17.85 -11.97
N LYS A 171 -6.66 -17.48 -11.95
CA LYS A 171 -7.76 -18.25 -11.35
C LYS A 171 -8.73 -18.69 -12.42
N GLU A 172 -9.10 -19.96 -12.38
CA GLU A 172 -10.16 -20.51 -13.21
C GLU A 172 -11.30 -21.00 -12.32
N PRO A 173 -12.53 -20.51 -12.50
CA PRO A 173 -13.67 -20.96 -11.70
C PRO A 173 -13.88 -22.49 -11.81
N TYR A 174 -14.10 -23.14 -10.67
CA TYR A 174 -14.39 -24.58 -10.62
C TYR A 174 -15.35 -24.88 -9.47
N LYS A 175 -16.60 -25.21 -9.78
CA LYS A 175 -17.67 -25.45 -8.79
C LYS A 175 -17.79 -24.28 -7.80
N ARG A 176 -17.55 -24.52 -6.50
CA ARG A 176 -17.61 -23.50 -5.42
C ARG A 176 -16.23 -22.96 -5.03
N THR A 177 -15.22 -23.12 -5.86
CA THR A 177 -13.83 -22.72 -5.61
C THR A 177 -13.16 -22.27 -6.93
N ASN A 178 -11.86 -22.03 -6.92
CA ASN A 178 -11.07 -21.77 -8.11
C ASN A 178 -9.96 -22.81 -8.25
N LYS A 179 -9.57 -23.12 -9.48
CA LYS A 179 -8.28 -23.71 -9.81
C LYS A 179 -7.25 -22.60 -9.89
N LEU A 180 -6.07 -22.83 -9.33
CA LEU A 180 -4.98 -21.86 -9.27
C LEU A 180 -3.86 -22.26 -10.21
N PHE A 181 -3.30 -21.27 -10.90
CA PHE A 181 -2.14 -21.39 -11.78
C PHE A 181 -1.24 -20.18 -11.54
N VAL A 182 0.06 -20.33 -11.69
CA VAL A 182 0.97 -19.18 -11.72
C VAL A 182 0.70 -18.38 -13.01
N SER A 183 0.62 -17.07 -12.91
CA SER A 183 0.52 -16.18 -14.08
C SER A 183 1.88 -16.09 -14.77
N ASN A 184 1.88 -16.16 -16.09
CA ASN A 184 3.06 -15.91 -16.92
C ASN A 184 3.34 -14.42 -17.01
#